data_caa1d24e6f9a9562e56e786328b2364f
#
_entry.id   caa1d24e6f9a9562e56e786328b2364f
#
_cell.length_a   1.000
_cell.length_b   1.000
_cell.length_c   1.000
_cell.angle_alpha   90.00
_cell.angle_beta   90.00
_cell.angle_gamma   90.00
#
_symmetry.space_group_name_H-M   'P 1'
#
loop_
_entity.id
_entity.type
_entity.pdbx_description
1 polymer ?
#
loop_
_entity_poly.entity_id
_entity_poly.type
_entity_poly.pdbx_seq_one_letter_code
_entity_poly.pdbx_strand_id
1 'polypeptide(L)'
;HSQQRLLREEVLSLTRQNGEYDMGKKKSKSIVAVVGRPNVGKSTLFNALAGENIAIVKDTPGITRDRIYADVSWLDRNFTLIDTGGIEPESKDIILSQMREQAQIAIDTADVIIFLVDVKQGLQDADSKVADMLRRSRKPVVLAVNKVDDFKKYMPDVYEFYNLGIGEPYPISATNRLGLGEFLDEVIAHFGQEVEEEEEDDRIRVAIIGKPNVGKSSIINRLIGENRLIVSDIAGTTRDAVDTEITHNGKEYVLIDTAGLRRKNKIKEELERYMIIRTVSAVERADIAVLIIGAVEGVTEQDAKIAGIAHDRGKAVIIAVNKWDAIEKDNQTVKEYTQKIRQVLSFMPYAEIMFISAVSGQRLMKLYDVIDAVNENHSMRVATGVLNEIVTEAVALQQPPSDKGKRLRIYYTTQVAVKPPTFVIFVNDKELMHFSYLRYLENQIRDTFGFVGTPLKFFVRERKDKK
;
A
#
# COMPACT_ATOMS: atom_id res chain seq x y z
N HIS A 1 19.38 31.32 10.10
CA HIS A 1 19.88 30.40 9.06
C HIS A 1 20.74 29.26 9.61
N SER A 2 21.68 29.53 10.53
CA SER A 2 22.58 28.50 11.10
C SER A 2 21.85 27.50 12.02
N GLN A 3 20.90 27.96 12.85
CA GLN A 3 20.09 27.07 13.70
C GLN A 3 19.12 26.18 12.90
N GLN A 4 18.55 26.69 11.82
CA GLN A 4 17.69 25.90 10.92
C GLN A 4 18.46 24.81 10.18
N ARG A 5 19.74 25.09 9.83
CA ARG A 5 20.61 24.11 9.18
C ARG A 5 21.03 23.00 10.14
N LEU A 6 21.38 23.35 11.38
CA LEU A 6 21.71 22.40 12.45
C LEU A 6 20.51 21.51 12.82
N LEU A 7 19.30 22.09 12.93
CA LEU A 7 18.06 21.34 13.17
C LEU A 7 17.73 20.41 12.01
N ARG A 8 17.99 20.84 10.76
CA ARG A 8 17.78 20.01 9.58
C ARG A 8 18.76 18.84 9.52
N GLU A 9 20.02 19.04 9.88
CA GLU A 9 21.04 17.99 9.96
C GLU A 9 20.79 17.04 11.15
N GLU A 10 20.26 17.55 12.27
CA GLU A 10 19.87 16.74 13.43
C GLU A 10 18.61 15.89 13.12
N VAL A 11 17.63 16.44 12.42
CA VAL A 11 16.47 15.70 11.89
C VAL A 11 16.92 14.65 10.90
N LEU A 12 17.87 14.97 10.01
CA LEU A 12 18.44 14.05 9.03
C LEU A 12 19.23 12.91 9.69
N SER A 13 19.97 13.19 10.75
CA SER A 13 20.75 12.16 11.47
C SER A 13 19.86 11.25 12.31
N LEU A 14 18.82 11.79 12.95
CA LEU A 14 17.86 11.03 13.74
C LEU A 14 16.93 10.17 12.87
N THR A 15 16.64 10.63 11.65
CA THR A 15 15.87 9.86 10.65
C THR A 15 16.66 8.69 10.10
N ARG A 16 17.97 8.84 9.90
CA ARG A 16 18.84 7.73 9.44
C ARG A 16 19.03 6.63 10.49
N GLN A 17 19.03 6.97 11.78
CA GLN A 17 19.24 6.00 12.85
C GLN A 17 18.03 5.08 13.12
N ASN A 18 16.82 5.45 12.71
CA ASN A 18 15.60 4.70 13.02
C ASN A 18 14.97 4.00 11.81
N GLY A 19 15.58 4.02 10.61
CA GLY A 19 15.08 3.32 9.42
C GLY A 19 13.69 3.76 8.92
N GLU A 20 13.05 4.75 9.56
CA GLU A 20 11.64 5.11 9.33
C GLU A 20 11.43 6.24 8.32
N TYR A 21 12.52 6.91 7.88
CA TYR A 21 12.43 8.07 7.00
C TYR A 21 13.50 8.07 5.92
N ASP A 22 13.13 7.66 4.76
CA ASP A 22 13.78 8.05 3.54
C ASP A 22 13.25 9.44 3.15
N MET A 23 14.10 10.47 3.20
CA MET A 23 13.78 11.82 2.74
C MET A 23 13.88 11.98 1.22
N GLY A 24 14.18 10.89 0.52
CA GLY A 24 14.01 10.75 -0.92
C GLY A 24 12.53 10.53 -1.28
N LYS A 25 12.18 10.77 -2.52
CA LYS A 25 10.86 10.42 -3.09
C LYS A 25 10.51 8.99 -2.68
N LYS A 26 9.36 8.81 -2.05
CA LYS A 26 8.89 7.49 -1.61
C LYS A 26 8.65 6.61 -2.84
N LYS A 27 9.66 5.81 -3.22
CA LYS A 27 9.49 4.76 -4.23
C LYS A 27 8.39 3.80 -3.75
N SER A 28 7.59 3.31 -4.67
CA SER A 28 6.64 2.23 -4.37
C SER A 28 7.43 1.05 -3.77
N LYS A 29 6.96 0.51 -2.66
CA LYS A 29 7.59 -0.66 -2.07
C LYS A 29 7.50 -1.82 -3.04
N SER A 30 8.57 -2.60 -3.15
CA SER A 30 8.54 -3.85 -3.90
C SER A 30 7.53 -4.81 -3.28
N ILE A 31 6.84 -5.56 -4.11
CA ILE A 31 5.85 -6.55 -3.69
C ILE A 31 6.45 -7.92 -3.84
N VAL A 32 6.45 -8.69 -2.76
CA VAL A 32 6.96 -10.06 -2.70
C VAL A 32 5.80 -11.00 -2.40
N ALA A 33 5.51 -11.97 -3.28
CA ALA A 33 4.44 -12.93 -3.09
C ALA A 33 4.98 -14.32 -2.77
N VAL A 34 4.37 -15.02 -1.83
CA VAL A 34 4.71 -16.40 -1.46
C VAL A 34 3.76 -17.37 -2.16
N VAL A 35 4.32 -18.30 -2.93
CA VAL A 35 3.60 -19.36 -3.65
C VAL A 35 4.12 -20.72 -3.18
N GLY A 36 3.26 -21.73 -3.09
CA GLY A 36 3.65 -23.08 -2.73
C GLY A 36 2.45 -23.96 -2.38
N ARG A 37 2.68 -25.26 -2.26
CA ARG A 37 1.64 -26.23 -1.88
C ARG A 37 1.03 -25.91 -0.51
N PRO A 38 -0.16 -26.41 -0.20
CA PRO A 38 -0.67 -26.43 1.17
C PRO A 38 0.33 -27.09 2.11
N ASN A 39 0.40 -26.61 3.33
CA ASN A 39 1.21 -27.18 4.42
C ASN A 39 2.74 -27.17 4.25
N VAL A 40 3.28 -26.49 3.21
CA VAL A 40 4.74 -26.27 3.09
C VAL A 40 5.27 -25.23 4.05
N GLY A 41 4.39 -24.47 4.75
CA GLY A 41 4.75 -23.49 5.76
C GLY A 41 4.69 -22.04 5.28
N LYS A 42 3.86 -21.71 4.28
CA LYS A 42 3.69 -20.32 3.78
C LYS A 42 3.32 -19.34 4.88
N SER A 43 2.26 -19.65 5.64
CA SER A 43 1.82 -18.77 6.74
C SER A 43 2.82 -18.74 7.90
N THR A 44 3.59 -19.81 8.12
CA THR A 44 4.67 -19.83 9.11
C THR A 44 5.80 -18.90 8.68
N LEU A 45 6.21 -18.96 7.41
CA LEU A 45 7.21 -18.04 6.85
C LEU A 45 6.70 -16.59 6.90
N PHE A 46 5.46 -16.36 6.48
CA PHE A 46 4.83 -15.05 6.54
C PHE A 46 4.87 -14.46 7.95
N ASN A 47 4.46 -15.24 8.96
CA ASN A 47 4.46 -14.79 10.35
C ASN A 47 5.90 -14.59 10.89
N ALA A 48 6.85 -15.42 10.47
CA ALA A 48 8.25 -15.29 10.89
C ALA A 48 8.85 -13.97 10.36
N LEU A 49 8.56 -13.60 9.12
CA LEU A 49 9.05 -12.38 8.49
C LEU A 49 8.30 -11.13 8.96
N ALA A 50 6.99 -11.22 9.13
CA ALA A 50 6.16 -10.12 9.63
C ALA A 50 6.39 -9.82 11.12
N GLY A 51 6.75 -10.85 11.92
CA GLY A 51 6.87 -10.73 13.38
C GLY A 51 8.11 -10.01 13.89
N GLU A 52 9.19 -9.91 13.12
CA GLU A 52 10.44 -9.25 13.52
C GLU A 52 10.46 -7.75 13.27
N ASN A 53 9.62 -7.27 12.37
CA ASN A 53 9.65 -5.89 11.89
C ASN A 53 8.25 -5.28 11.71
N ILE A 54 7.34 -5.56 12.62
CA ILE A 54 6.10 -4.78 12.66
C ILE A 54 6.51 -3.36 13.06
N ALA A 55 6.80 -2.52 12.08
CA ALA A 55 6.70 -1.09 12.27
C ALA A 55 5.35 -0.87 12.96
N ILE A 56 5.35 -0.17 14.09
CA ILE A 56 4.18 0.11 14.91
C ILE A 56 3.12 0.75 14.01
N VAL A 57 2.36 -0.07 13.32
CA VAL A 57 1.21 0.39 12.56
C VAL A 57 0.09 0.48 13.59
N LYS A 58 -0.26 1.71 13.95
CA LYS A 58 -1.35 2.00 14.88
C LYS A 58 -2.59 1.24 14.43
N ASP A 59 -3.18 0.49 15.34
CA ASP A 59 -4.48 -0.12 15.13
C ASP A 59 -5.48 0.97 14.82
N THR A 60 -5.95 1.00 13.57
CA THR A 60 -7.03 1.90 13.17
C THR A 60 -8.33 1.23 13.61
N PRO A 61 -9.08 1.81 14.56
CA PRO A 61 -10.32 1.20 15.03
C PRO A 61 -11.30 1.00 13.88
N GLY A 62 -11.84 -0.21 13.75
CA GLY A 62 -12.85 -0.56 12.73
C GLY A 62 -12.31 -1.23 11.47
N ILE A 63 -11.00 -1.45 11.34
CA ILE A 63 -10.43 -2.21 10.22
C ILE A 63 -9.98 -3.59 10.73
N THR A 64 -10.68 -4.65 10.32
CA THR A 64 -10.24 -6.03 10.52
C THR A 64 -9.13 -6.30 9.51
N ARG A 65 -7.90 -6.52 9.96
CA ARG A 65 -6.77 -6.88 9.09
C ARG A 65 -6.80 -8.38 8.83
N ASP A 66 -7.13 -8.74 7.62
CA ASP A 66 -6.84 -10.08 7.13
C ASP A 66 -5.30 -10.21 7.03
N ARG A 67 -4.74 -11.34 7.50
CA ARG A 67 -3.29 -11.63 7.44
C ARG A 67 -2.84 -12.01 6.03
N ILE A 68 -3.23 -11.21 5.03
CA ILE A 68 -2.95 -11.48 3.62
C ILE A 68 -1.67 -10.78 3.18
N TYR A 69 -1.34 -9.65 3.80
CA TYR A 69 -0.15 -8.86 3.48
C TYR A 69 0.47 -8.26 4.74
N ALA A 70 1.78 -8.03 4.69
CA ALA A 70 2.53 -7.39 5.77
C ALA A 70 3.69 -6.57 5.21
N ASP A 71 4.08 -5.53 5.94
CA ASP A 71 5.30 -4.80 5.67
C ASP A 71 6.47 -5.53 6.33
N VAL A 72 7.52 -5.77 5.57
CA VAL A 72 8.75 -6.40 6.01
C VAL A 72 9.91 -5.45 5.73
N SER A 73 10.82 -5.33 6.70
CA SER A 73 12.08 -4.60 6.55
C SER A 73 13.23 -5.59 6.68
N TRP A 74 14.15 -5.56 5.72
CA TRP A 74 15.38 -6.33 5.78
C TRP A 74 16.55 -5.46 5.33
N LEU A 75 17.56 -5.32 6.19
CA LEU A 75 18.61 -4.32 6.01
C LEU A 75 17.99 -2.94 5.77
N ASP A 76 18.40 -2.24 4.71
CA ASP A 76 17.87 -0.91 4.34
C ASP A 76 16.68 -0.97 3.36
N ARG A 77 16.12 -2.17 3.11
CA ARG A 77 15.04 -2.38 2.16
C ARG A 77 13.72 -2.69 2.84
N ASN A 78 12.67 -2.00 2.40
CA ASN A 78 11.28 -2.22 2.83
C ASN A 78 10.47 -2.78 1.68
N PHE A 79 9.69 -3.82 1.93
CA PHE A 79 8.82 -4.42 0.93
C PHE A 79 7.50 -4.90 1.53
N THR A 80 6.51 -5.09 0.66
CA THR A 80 5.22 -5.67 1.05
C THR A 80 5.23 -7.16 0.73
N LEU A 81 5.13 -7.98 1.77
CA LEU A 81 4.99 -9.43 1.65
C LEU A 81 3.51 -9.81 1.52
N ILE A 82 3.19 -10.67 0.57
CA ILE A 82 1.83 -11.17 0.32
C ILE A 82 1.82 -12.69 0.46
N ASP A 83 0.91 -13.21 1.29
CA ASP A 83 0.60 -14.64 1.34
C ASP A 83 -0.52 -14.96 0.34
N THR A 84 -0.20 -15.67 -0.75
CA THR A 84 -1.18 -16.08 -1.76
C THR A 84 -1.95 -17.34 -1.36
N GLY A 85 -1.57 -18.04 -0.29
CA GLY A 85 -2.23 -19.23 0.23
C GLY A 85 -3.42 -18.90 1.13
N GLY A 86 -4.43 -19.74 1.24
CA GLY A 86 -5.54 -19.41 2.14
C GLY A 86 -6.63 -20.44 2.35
N ILE A 87 -6.72 -21.50 1.57
CA ILE A 87 -7.75 -22.55 1.75
C ILE A 87 -7.08 -23.90 1.66
N GLU A 88 -7.34 -24.79 2.63
CA GLU A 88 -6.88 -26.17 2.58
C GLU A 88 -7.77 -26.97 1.60
N PRO A 89 -7.18 -27.60 0.59
CA PRO A 89 -7.95 -28.38 -0.39
C PRO A 89 -8.29 -29.77 0.11
N GLU A 90 -9.47 -30.22 -0.22
CA GLU A 90 -9.96 -31.57 0.12
C GLU A 90 -9.46 -32.68 -0.83
N SER A 91 -8.89 -32.35 -1.99
CA SER A 91 -8.41 -33.33 -2.97
C SER A 91 -7.14 -32.92 -3.73
N LYS A 92 -6.39 -33.91 -4.29
CA LYS A 92 -5.14 -33.65 -5.03
C LYS A 92 -5.30 -32.83 -6.30
N ASP A 93 -6.41 -32.97 -7.02
CA ASP A 93 -6.68 -32.20 -8.25
C ASP A 93 -6.96 -30.74 -7.94
N ILE A 94 -7.55 -30.46 -6.79
CA ILE A 94 -7.78 -29.12 -6.29
C ILE A 94 -6.46 -28.45 -5.90
N ILE A 95 -5.49 -29.18 -5.35
CA ILE A 95 -4.17 -28.65 -4.97
C ILE A 95 -3.46 -28.01 -6.15
N LEU A 96 -3.37 -28.69 -7.27
CA LEU A 96 -2.67 -28.16 -8.45
C LEU A 96 -3.40 -26.94 -9.04
N SER A 97 -4.74 -26.97 -9.06
CA SER A 97 -5.54 -25.84 -9.52
C SER A 97 -5.31 -24.59 -8.65
N GLN A 98 -5.34 -24.75 -7.33
CA GLN A 98 -5.08 -23.67 -6.40
C GLN A 98 -3.65 -23.12 -6.48
N MET A 99 -2.65 -24.00 -6.63
CA MET A 99 -1.27 -23.55 -6.79
C MET A 99 -1.06 -22.77 -8.09
N ARG A 100 -1.71 -23.19 -9.18
CA ARG A 100 -1.68 -22.44 -10.44
C ARG A 100 -2.32 -21.06 -10.29
N GLU A 101 -3.40 -20.99 -9.57
CA GLU A 101 -4.08 -19.72 -9.29
C GLU A 101 -3.21 -18.80 -8.42
N GLN A 102 -2.61 -19.33 -7.34
CA GLN A 102 -1.64 -18.60 -6.53
C GLN A 102 -0.46 -18.08 -7.36
N ALA A 103 0.09 -18.93 -8.24
CA ALA A 103 1.18 -18.56 -9.12
C ALA A 103 0.76 -17.47 -10.11
N GLN A 104 -0.45 -17.52 -10.66
CA GLN A 104 -0.96 -16.49 -11.55
C GLN A 104 -1.15 -15.15 -10.82
N ILE A 105 -1.70 -15.18 -9.62
CA ILE A 105 -1.82 -13.99 -8.77
C ILE A 105 -0.45 -13.37 -8.51
N ALA A 106 0.53 -14.18 -8.13
CA ALA A 106 1.88 -13.72 -7.86
C ALA A 106 2.54 -13.12 -9.12
N ILE A 107 2.38 -13.77 -10.27
CA ILE A 107 2.90 -13.29 -11.57
C ILE A 107 2.27 -11.92 -11.92
N ASP A 108 0.98 -11.76 -11.69
CA ASP A 108 0.26 -10.54 -12.04
C ASP A 108 0.54 -9.37 -11.08
N THR A 109 0.91 -9.64 -9.82
CA THR A 109 0.95 -8.61 -8.77
C THR A 109 2.31 -8.38 -8.14
N ALA A 110 3.21 -9.36 -8.14
CA ALA A 110 4.48 -9.27 -7.42
C ALA A 110 5.65 -8.83 -8.31
N ASP A 111 6.64 -8.17 -7.70
CA ASP A 111 7.93 -7.88 -8.31
C ASP A 111 8.88 -9.08 -8.17
N VAL A 112 8.81 -9.78 -7.03
CA VAL A 112 9.58 -11.00 -6.75
C VAL A 112 8.65 -12.07 -6.19
N ILE A 113 8.86 -13.32 -6.59
CA ILE A 113 8.06 -14.45 -6.13
C ILE A 113 8.94 -15.38 -5.29
N ILE A 114 8.51 -15.69 -4.08
CA ILE A 114 9.07 -16.74 -3.25
C ILE A 114 8.31 -18.03 -3.57
N PHE A 115 9.01 -19.00 -4.14
CA PHE A 115 8.45 -20.33 -4.33
C PHE A 115 8.90 -21.24 -3.19
N LEU A 116 7.95 -21.62 -2.33
CA LEU A 116 8.19 -22.35 -1.09
C LEU A 116 7.86 -23.85 -1.28
N VAL A 117 8.82 -24.71 -1.01
CA VAL A 117 8.69 -26.17 -1.06
C VAL A 117 9.09 -26.79 0.30
N ASP A 118 8.81 -28.06 0.50
CA ASP A 118 8.98 -28.77 1.78
C ASP A 118 9.99 -29.92 1.61
N VAL A 119 11.15 -29.83 2.27
CA VAL A 119 12.21 -30.86 2.19
C VAL A 119 11.74 -32.21 2.70
N LYS A 120 10.86 -32.26 3.69
CA LYS A 120 10.38 -33.52 4.29
C LYS A 120 9.43 -34.29 3.38
N GLN A 121 8.74 -33.60 2.48
CA GLN A 121 7.84 -34.19 1.50
C GLN A 121 8.55 -34.49 0.18
N GLY A 122 9.76 -33.95 -0.03
CA GLY A 122 10.50 -34.05 -1.27
C GLY A 122 9.82 -33.36 -2.46
N LEU A 123 10.42 -33.50 -3.63
CA LEU A 123 9.93 -32.90 -4.87
C LEU A 123 8.62 -33.58 -5.31
N GLN A 124 7.59 -32.82 -5.62
CA GLN A 124 6.29 -33.32 -6.06
C GLN A 124 5.97 -32.83 -7.49
N ASP A 125 5.14 -33.59 -8.23
CA ASP A 125 4.70 -33.22 -9.57
C ASP A 125 4.03 -31.85 -9.64
N ALA A 126 3.28 -31.49 -8.60
CA ALA A 126 2.63 -30.19 -8.51
C ALA A 126 3.66 -29.06 -8.42
N ASP A 127 4.77 -29.24 -7.69
CA ASP A 127 5.86 -28.27 -7.61
C ASP A 127 6.50 -28.04 -8.98
N SER A 128 6.76 -29.14 -9.73
CA SER A 128 7.35 -29.07 -11.08
C SER A 128 6.46 -28.33 -12.07
N LYS A 129 5.14 -28.59 -12.05
CA LYS A 129 4.18 -27.93 -12.95
C LYS A 129 4.05 -26.43 -12.67
N VAL A 130 4.10 -26.03 -11.40
CA VAL A 130 4.06 -24.60 -11.01
C VAL A 130 5.41 -23.94 -11.31
N ALA A 131 6.53 -24.63 -11.08
CA ALA A 131 7.85 -24.14 -11.45
C ALA A 131 7.94 -23.82 -12.95
N ASP A 132 7.36 -24.66 -13.82
CA ASP A 132 7.27 -24.40 -15.27
C ASP A 132 6.51 -23.10 -15.58
N MET A 133 5.41 -22.87 -14.90
CA MET A 133 4.61 -21.67 -15.06
C MET A 133 5.38 -20.41 -14.61
N LEU A 134 6.05 -20.48 -13.46
CA LEU A 134 6.86 -19.41 -12.92
C LEU A 134 8.04 -19.07 -13.83
N ARG A 135 8.76 -20.05 -14.35
CA ARG A 135 9.86 -19.84 -15.31
C ARG A 135 9.41 -19.12 -16.58
N ARG A 136 8.24 -19.47 -17.11
CA ARG A 136 7.67 -18.84 -18.33
C ARG A 136 7.27 -17.38 -18.10
N SER A 137 6.98 -17.01 -16.88
CA SER A 137 6.57 -15.64 -16.54
C SER A 137 7.70 -14.61 -16.63
N ARG A 138 8.96 -15.07 -16.61
CA ARG A 138 10.17 -14.26 -16.54
C ARG A 138 10.26 -13.32 -15.31
N LYS A 139 9.39 -13.51 -14.33
CA LYS A 139 9.49 -12.83 -13.05
C LYS A 139 10.66 -13.40 -12.24
N PRO A 140 11.36 -12.58 -11.44
CA PRO A 140 12.31 -13.09 -10.47
C PRO A 140 11.63 -14.06 -9.50
N VAL A 141 12.18 -15.25 -9.36
CA VAL A 141 11.68 -16.29 -8.45
C VAL A 141 12.83 -16.77 -7.56
N VAL A 142 12.64 -16.72 -6.25
CA VAL A 142 13.57 -17.24 -5.26
C VAL A 142 13.00 -18.54 -4.69
N LEU A 143 13.73 -19.64 -4.85
CA LEU A 143 13.32 -20.97 -4.39
C LEU A 143 13.73 -21.15 -2.92
N ALA A 144 12.77 -21.28 -2.02
CA ALA A 144 13.00 -21.57 -0.61
C ALA A 144 12.57 -23.01 -0.29
N VAL A 145 13.49 -23.79 0.24
CA VAL A 145 13.26 -25.15 0.71
C VAL A 145 13.08 -25.13 2.22
N ASN A 146 11.83 -25.25 2.66
CA ASN A 146 11.45 -25.08 4.07
C ASN A 146 11.51 -26.42 4.85
N LYS A 147 11.44 -26.28 6.17
CA LYS A 147 11.48 -27.36 7.17
C LYS A 147 12.85 -28.06 7.26
N VAL A 148 13.91 -27.35 6.86
CA VAL A 148 15.30 -27.76 7.03
C VAL A 148 15.70 -27.44 8.48
N ASP A 149 15.20 -28.24 9.42
CA ASP A 149 15.44 -28.01 10.85
C ASP A 149 16.86 -28.45 11.28
N ASP A 150 17.50 -29.32 10.48
CA ASP A 150 18.89 -29.79 10.62
C ASP A 150 19.57 -29.75 9.24
N PHE A 151 20.45 -28.77 9.04
CA PHE A 151 21.18 -28.58 7.78
C PHE A 151 22.04 -29.79 7.41
N LYS A 152 22.70 -30.43 8.37
CA LYS A 152 23.57 -31.57 8.09
C LYS A 152 22.77 -32.77 7.56
N LYS A 153 21.58 -32.95 8.10
CA LYS A 153 20.71 -34.07 7.74
C LYS A 153 20.04 -33.87 6.39
N TYR A 154 19.52 -32.65 6.12
CA TYR A 154 18.61 -32.43 4.99
C TYR A 154 19.31 -31.82 3.76
N MET A 155 20.56 -31.36 3.83
CA MET A 155 21.24 -30.78 2.65
C MET A 155 21.25 -31.70 1.42
N PRO A 156 21.45 -33.03 1.52
CA PRO A 156 21.35 -33.89 0.35
C PRO A 156 19.98 -33.84 -0.33
N ASP A 157 18.89 -33.74 0.46
CA ASP A 157 17.53 -33.68 -0.04
C ASP A 157 17.20 -32.28 -0.63
N VAL A 158 17.85 -31.23 -0.13
CA VAL A 158 17.71 -29.86 -0.68
C VAL A 158 18.20 -29.80 -2.12
N TYR A 159 19.26 -30.52 -2.47
CA TYR A 159 19.83 -30.54 -3.82
C TYR A 159 18.87 -31.13 -4.85
N GLU A 160 17.90 -31.96 -4.47
CA GLU A 160 16.89 -32.50 -5.39
C GLU A 160 16.07 -31.36 -6.03
N PHE A 161 15.87 -30.25 -5.33
CA PHE A 161 15.06 -29.13 -5.80
C PHE A 161 15.72 -28.29 -6.90
N TYR A 162 17.01 -28.49 -7.22
CA TYR A 162 17.62 -27.94 -8.44
C TYR A 162 16.90 -28.44 -9.71
N ASN A 163 16.23 -29.61 -9.66
CA ASN A 163 15.46 -30.17 -10.78
C ASN A 163 14.25 -29.27 -11.15
N LEU A 164 13.85 -28.32 -10.30
CA LEU A 164 12.82 -27.35 -10.64
C LEU A 164 13.31 -26.30 -11.65
N GLY A 165 14.63 -26.13 -11.82
CA GLY A 165 15.22 -25.19 -12.78
C GLY A 165 14.88 -23.74 -12.53
N ILE A 166 14.66 -23.36 -11.26
CA ILE A 166 14.35 -21.97 -10.85
C ILE A 166 15.61 -21.23 -10.40
N GLY A 167 16.66 -21.93 -10.06
CA GLY A 167 17.89 -21.37 -9.52
C GLY A 167 18.33 -22.10 -8.27
N GLU A 168 19.11 -21.45 -7.44
CA GLU A 168 19.63 -22.02 -6.19
C GLU A 168 18.48 -22.24 -5.17
N PRO A 169 18.37 -23.45 -4.60
CA PRO A 169 17.42 -23.70 -3.53
C PRO A 169 18.00 -23.22 -2.19
N TYR A 170 17.36 -22.25 -1.54
CA TYR A 170 17.74 -21.73 -0.24
C TYR A 170 17.12 -22.58 0.88
N PRO A 171 17.94 -23.31 1.67
CA PRO A 171 17.45 -24.09 2.79
C PRO A 171 17.06 -23.18 3.95
N ILE A 172 15.80 -23.27 4.40
CA ILE A 172 15.29 -22.49 5.52
C ILE A 172 14.51 -23.36 6.51
N SER A 173 14.40 -22.90 7.75
CA SER A 173 13.40 -23.37 8.69
C SER A 173 12.61 -22.15 9.20
N ALA A 174 11.42 -21.95 8.65
CA ALA A 174 10.55 -20.84 9.03
C ALA A 174 10.16 -20.91 10.52
N THR A 175 9.95 -22.11 11.05
CA THR A 175 9.61 -22.33 12.47
C THR A 175 10.75 -21.97 13.41
N ASN A 176 11.98 -22.38 13.05
CA ASN A 176 13.17 -22.16 13.87
C ASN A 176 13.96 -20.90 13.48
N ARG A 177 13.49 -20.17 12.46
CA ARG A 177 14.12 -18.95 11.91
C ARG A 177 15.57 -19.17 11.44
N LEU A 178 15.84 -20.35 10.89
CA LEU A 178 17.16 -20.69 10.35
C LEU A 178 17.24 -20.41 8.86
N GLY A 179 18.39 -19.96 8.36
CA GLY A 179 18.68 -19.72 6.95
C GLY A 179 17.94 -18.51 6.35
N LEU A 180 17.19 -17.73 7.14
CA LEU A 180 16.39 -16.61 6.63
C LEU A 180 17.25 -15.45 6.13
N GLY A 181 18.46 -15.25 6.68
CA GLY A 181 19.34 -14.15 6.29
C GLY A 181 19.76 -14.22 4.83
N GLU A 182 20.46 -15.28 4.44
CA GLU A 182 20.92 -15.49 3.05
C GLU A 182 19.75 -15.54 2.05
N PHE A 183 18.66 -16.16 2.46
CA PHE A 183 17.43 -16.19 1.67
C PHE A 183 16.86 -14.79 1.43
N LEU A 184 16.79 -13.94 2.45
CA LEU A 184 16.28 -12.58 2.32
C LEU A 184 17.24 -11.67 1.55
N ASP A 185 18.55 -11.86 1.68
CA ASP A 185 19.55 -11.15 0.88
C ASP A 185 19.32 -11.42 -0.61
N GLU A 186 19.01 -12.66 -0.99
CA GLU A 186 18.67 -12.99 -2.38
C GLU A 186 17.34 -12.35 -2.81
N VAL A 187 16.33 -12.36 -1.96
CA VAL A 187 15.04 -11.72 -2.28
C VAL A 187 15.22 -10.24 -2.58
N ILE A 188 15.95 -9.51 -1.73
CA ILE A 188 16.18 -8.07 -1.92
C ILE A 188 17.15 -7.76 -3.07
N ALA A 189 18.03 -8.68 -3.45
CA ALA A 189 18.92 -8.53 -4.60
C ALA A 189 18.15 -8.39 -5.92
N HIS A 190 16.95 -8.96 -5.99
CA HIS A 190 16.05 -8.83 -7.14
C HIS A 190 15.24 -7.54 -7.16
N PHE A 191 15.27 -6.74 -6.10
CA PHE A 191 14.65 -5.41 -6.14
C PHE A 191 15.47 -4.52 -7.08
N GLY A 192 14.81 -3.76 -7.94
CA GLY A 192 15.53 -2.89 -8.88
C GLY A 192 16.54 -2.01 -8.15
N GLN A 193 17.72 -1.83 -8.77
CA GLN A 193 18.72 -0.91 -8.26
C GLN A 193 18.07 0.46 -8.07
N GLU A 194 18.42 1.15 -6.98
CA GLU A 194 18.11 2.56 -6.81
C GLU A 194 18.86 3.32 -7.92
N VAL A 195 18.18 3.57 -9.02
CA VAL A 195 18.69 4.49 -10.03
C VAL A 195 18.51 5.87 -9.41
N GLU A 196 19.60 6.50 -9.03
CA GLU A 196 19.62 7.83 -8.41
C GLU A 196 19.12 8.95 -9.35
N GLU A 197 18.91 8.66 -10.61
CA GLU A 197 18.50 9.61 -11.65
C GLU A 197 17.35 9.01 -12.51
N GLU A 198 16.17 8.79 -11.95
CA GLU A 198 14.98 8.84 -12.79
C GLU A 198 14.56 10.31 -12.91
N GLU A 199 14.47 10.81 -14.14
CA GLU A 199 13.78 12.06 -14.50
C GLU A 199 12.50 12.16 -13.68
N GLU A 200 12.22 13.35 -13.13
CA GLU A 200 11.03 13.57 -12.33
C GLU A 200 9.80 13.15 -13.11
N ASP A 201 9.26 11.98 -12.82
CA ASP A 201 7.99 11.53 -13.41
C ASP A 201 6.86 12.33 -12.74
N ASP A 202 6.50 13.45 -13.38
CA ASP A 202 5.44 14.35 -12.91
C ASP A 202 4.03 13.80 -13.15
N ARG A 203 3.91 12.63 -13.80
CA ARG A 203 2.64 12.00 -14.08
C ARG A 203 1.94 11.56 -12.79
N ILE A 204 0.65 11.83 -12.72
CA ILE A 204 -0.17 11.45 -11.57
C ILE A 204 -0.59 9.99 -11.71
N ARG A 205 -0.18 9.14 -10.78
CA ARG A 205 -0.50 7.71 -10.75
C ARG A 205 -1.78 7.46 -9.96
N VAL A 206 -2.80 6.92 -10.63
CA VAL A 206 -4.15 6.75 -10.07
C VAL A 206 -4.56 5.28 -10.09
N ALA A 207 -4.91 4.74 -8.92
CA ALA A 207 -5.51 3.41 -8.80
C ALA A 207 -7.04 3.53 -8.65
N ILE A 208 -7.78 2.81 -9.48
CA ILE A 208 -9.24 2.68 -9.37
C ILE A 208 -9.53 1.41 -8.57
N ILE A 209 -9.99 1.58 -7.34
CA ILE A 209 -10.23 0.49 -6.39
C ILE A 209 -11.71 0.38 -6.00
N GLY A 210 -12.12 -0.72 -5.43
CA GLY A 210 -13.50 -0.96 -5.01
C GLY A 210 -13.94 -2.40 -5.25
N LYS A 211 -15.12 -2.75 -4.75
CA LYS A 211 -15.73 -4.08 -4.87
C LYS A 211 -15.94 -4.51 -6.33
N PRO A 212 -16.15 -5.81 -6.60
CA PRO A 212 -16.64 -6.27 -7.89
C PRO A 212 -17.96 -5.58 -8.26
N ASN A 213 -18.22 -5.41 -9.55
CA ASN A 213 -19.48 -4.91 -10.12
C ASN A 213 -19.90 -3.47 -9.77
N VAL A 214 -19.08 -2.69 -9.05
CA VAL A 214 -19.37 -1.26 -8.78
C VAL A 214 -19.14 -0.35 -10.00
N GLY A 215 -18.62 -0.90 -11.12
CA GLY A 215 -18.44 -0.19 -12.38
C GLY A 215 -17.03 0.33 -12.66
N LYS A 216 -15.99 -0.20 -11.99
CA LYS A 216 -14.59 0.19 -12.22
C LYS A 216 -14.17 0.12 -13.70
N SER A 217 -14.41 -1.02 -14.35
CA SER A 217 -14.08 -1.22 -15.77
C SER A 217 -14.83 -0.24 -16.69
N SER A 218 -16.08 0.08 -16.38
CA SER A 218 -16.88 1.03 -17.14
C SER A 218 -16.32 2.45 -17.02
N ILE A 219 -15.90 2.85 -15.82
CA ILE A 219 -15.24 4.13 -15.55
C ILE A 219 -13.94 4.21 -16.35
N ILE A 220 -13.07 3.22 -16.25
CA ILE A 220 -11.78 3.18 -16.94
C ILE A 220 -11.96 3.22 -18.45
N ASN A 221 -12.86 2.39 -19.00
CA ASN A 221 -13.12 2.37 -20.43
C ASN A 221 -13.60 3.73 -20.95
N ARG A 222 -14.43 4.42 -20.17
CA ARG A 222 -14.92 5.75 -20.57
C ARG A 222 -13.85 6.83 -20.44
N LEU A 223 -13.06 6.82 -19.37
CA LEU A 223 -11.92 7.75 -19.23
C LEU A 223 -10.92 7.59 -20.38
N ILE A 224 -10.65 6.36 -20.81
CA ILE A 224 -9.77 6.05 -21.93
C ILE A 224 -10.43 6.45 -23.27
N GLY A 225 -11.73 6.18 -23.45
CA GLY A 225 -12.45 6.43 -24.70
C GLY A 225 -12.67 7.91 -25.03
N GLU A 226 -12.73 8.77 -24.02
CA GLU A 226 -12.93 10.22 -24.16
C GLU A 226 -11.61 11.00 -24.28
N ASN A 227 -10.46 10.35 -24.02
CA ASN A 227 -9.14 10.96 -24.11
C ASN A 227 -8.31 10.30 -25.21
N ARG A 228 -7.53 11.08 -25.96
CA ARG A 228 -6.60 10.55 -26.96
C ARG A 228 -5.51 9.75 -26.26
N LEU A 229 -5.51 8.44 -26.51
CA LEU A 229 -4.39 7.58 -26.15
C LEU A 229 -3.15 8.02 -26.93
N ILE A 230 -2.16 8.54 -26.27
CA ILE A 230 -0.79 8.45 -26.77
C ILE A 230 -0.27 7.12 -26.24
N VAL A 231 -0.54 6.05 -26.98
CA VAL A 231 0.14 4.78 -26.75
C VAL A 231 1.58 5.02 -27.23
N SER A 232 2.47 5.34 -26.31
CA SER A 232 3.89 5.29 -26.62
C SER A 232 4.30 3.83 -26.58
N ASP A 233 4.48 3.20 -27.75
CA ASP A 233 5.18 1.94 -27.93
C ASP A 233 6.70 2.15 -27.64
N ILE A 234 7.05 2.69 -26.50
CA ILE A 234 8.43 2.70 -26.05
C ILE A 234 8.66 1.36 -25.37
N ALA A 235 9.11 0.40 -26.18
CA ALA A 235 9.70 -0.84 -25.74
C ALA A 235 10.97 -0.54 -24.92
N GLY A 236 10.86 -0.51 -23.60
CA GLY A 236 12.04 -0.24 -22.76
C GLY A 236 11.90 -0.46 -21.26
N THR A 237 10.68 -0.47 -20.72
CA THR A 237 10.50 -0.71 -19.28
C THR A 237 9.54 -1.88 -19.07
N THR A 238 10.08 -3.05 -18.85
CA THR A 238 9.40 -4.35 -18.70
C THR A 238 8.53 -4.48 -17.43
N ARG A 239 8.20 -3.38 -16.74
CA ARG A 239 7.38 -3.41 -15.53
C ARG A 239 5.89 -3.13 -15.74
N ASP A 240 5.45 -2.53 -16.87
CA ASP A 240 4.19 -1.80 -16.92
C ASP A 240 3.20 -2.20 -18.05
N ALA A 241 3.23 -3.44 -18.55
CA ALA A 241 2.24 -3.93 -19.55
C ALA A 241 0.77 -3.92 -19.05
N VAL A 242 0.54 -3.48 -17.82
CA VAL A 242 -0.75 -3.53 -17.10
C VAL A 242 -1.36 -2.13 -16.88
N ASP A 243 -0.58 -1.07 -17.04
CA ASP A 243 -1.01 0.31 -16.80
C ASP A 243 -1.43 1.02 -18.09
N THR A 244 -2.19 2.09 -17.96
CA THR A 244 -2.64 2.88 -19.12
C THR A 244 -2.32 4.36 -18.91
N GLU A 245 -1.54 4.91 -19.80
CA GLU A 245 -1.24 6.34 -19.86
C GLU A 245 -2.38 7.11 -20.52
N ILE A 246 -2.76 8.24 -19.94
CA ILE A 246 -3.83 9.09 -20.44
C ILE A 246 -3.37 10.55 -20.38
N THR A 247 -3.64 11.31 -21.42
CA THR A 247 -3.47 12.76 -21.43
C THR A 247 -4.84 13.44 -21.39
N HIS A 248 -5.08 14.31 -20.42
CA HIS A 248 -6.28 15.12 -20.32
C HIS A 248 -5.91 16.58 -20.04
N ASN A 249 -6.37 17.49 -20.92
CA ASN A 249 -6.09 18.93 -20.84
C ASN A 249 -4.58 19.27 -20.69
N GLY A 250 -3.71 18.49 -21.35
CA GLY A 250 -2.26 18.70 -21.33
C GLY A 250 -1.55 18.16 -20.09
N LYS A 251 -2.26 17.52 -19.17
CA LYS A 251 -1.69 16.79 -18.02
C LYS A 251 -1.68 15.29 -18.28
N GLU A 252 -0.65 14.64 -17.77
CA GLU A 252 -0.44 13.20 -17.94
C GLU A 252 -0.80 12.42 -16.68
N TYR A 253 -1.55 11.34 -16.88
CA TYR A 253 -2.00 10.43 -15.82
C TYR A 253 -1.65 9.00 -16.16
N VAL A 254 -1.36 8.19 -15.16
CA VAL A 254 -1.15 6.75 -15.30
C VAL A 254 -2.23 6.02 -14.50
N LEU A 255 -3.15 5.36 -15.19
CA LEU A 255 -4.12 4.48 -14.54
C LEU A 255 -3.47 3.12 -14.26
N ILE A 256 -3.35 2.78 -12.99
CA ILE A 256 -2.67 1.58 -12.51
C ILE A 256 -3.57 0.34 -12.64
N ASP A 257 -2.99 -0.79 -13.06
CA ASP A 257 -3.61 -2.11 -13.13
C ASP A 257 -4.88 -2.19 -14.01
N THR A 258 -4.91 -1.48 -15.12
CA THR A 258 -6.08 -1.47 -16.01
C THR A 258 -6.29 -2.78 -16.78
N ALA A 259 -5.24 -3.52 -17.13
CA ALA A 259 -5.35 -4.77 -17.88
C ALA A 259 -6.04 -5.87 -17.06
N GLY A 260 -5.80 -5.92 -15.75
CA GLY A 260 -6.49 -6.85 -14.90
C GLY A 260 -7.98 -6.56 -14.74
N LEU A 261 -8.38 -5.29 -14.84
CA LEU A 261 -9.79 -4.88 -14.85
C LEU A 261 -10.46 -5.10 -16.21
N ARG A 262 -9.68 -5.12 -17.31
CA ARG A 262 -10.18 -5.40 -18.68
C ARG A 262 -10.36 -6.89 -18.95
N ARG A 263 -9.54 -7.75 -18.37
CA ARG A 263 -9.72 -9.20 -18.47
C ARG A 263 -10.97 -9.61 -17.69
N LYS A 264 -12.15 -9.36 -18.26
CA LYS A 264 -13.39 -10.02 -17.83
C LYS A 264 -13.20 -11.50 -18.08
N ASN A 265 -12.72 -12.24 -17.11
CA ASN A 265 -12.83 -13.68 -17.29
C ASN A 265 -12.75 -14.48 -16.03
N LYS A 266 -13.77 -15.31 -15.90
CA LYS A 266 -13.81 -16.71 -15.47
C LYS A 266 -13.23 -17.08 -14.10
N ILE A 267 -12.72 -16.17 -13.34
CA ILE A 267 -12.41 -16.46 -11.96
C ILE A 267 -13.68 -16.07 -11.19
N LYS A 268 -14.45 -17.10 -10.88
CA LYS A 268 -15.65 -17.00 -10.05
C LYS A 268 -15.25 -16.32 -8.72
N GLU A 269 -16.15 -15.57 -8.22
CA GLU A 269 -16.27 -14.74 -7.01
C GLU A 269 -15.74 -15.31 -5.68
N GLU A 270 -14.95 -16.37 -5.66
CA GLU A 270 -14.38 -16.94 -4.43
C GLU A 270 -13.21 -16.13 -3.85
N LEU A 271 -12.95 -14.92 -4.38
CA LEU A 271 -11.65 -14.32 -4.14
C LEU A 271 -11.73 -12.88 -3.62
N GLU A 272 -12.39 -12.67 -2.49
CA GLU A 272 -12.19 -11.48 -1.66
C GLU A 272 -10.69 -11.27 -1.42
N ARG A 273 -9.97 -12.35 -1.18
CA ARG A 273 -8.51 -12.37 -1.00
C ARG A 273 -7.76 -11.89 -2.24
N TYR A 274 -8.11 -12.37 -3.43
CA TYR A 274 -7.52 -11.93 -4.70
C TYR A 274 -7.74 -10.43 -4.94
N MET A 275 -8.96 -9.97 -4.68
CA MET A 275 -9.30 -8.57 -4.79
C MET A 275 -8.46 -7.71 -3.83
N ILE A 276 -8.26 -8.15 -2.58
CA ILE A 276 -7.42 -7.46 -1.61
C ILE A 276 -5.97 -7.41 -2.09
N ILE A 277 -5.41 -8.53 -2.55
CA ILE A 277 -4.03 -8.60 -3.07
C ILE A 277 -3.84 -7.63 -4.24
N ARG A 278 -4.77 -7.61 -5.19
CA ARG A 278 -4.72 -6.67 -6.31
C ARG A 278 -4.86 -5.22 -5.87
N THR A 279 -5.74 -4.96 -4.90
CA THR A 279 -5.90 -3.62 -4.34
C THR A 279 -4.60 -3.16 -3.68
N VAL A 280 -3.94 -4.01 -2.90
CA VAL A 280 -2.64 -3.70 -2.28
C VAL A 280 -1.61 -3.38 -3.36
N SER A 281 -1.49 -4.21 -4.39
CA SER A 281 -0.55 -4.01 -5.50
C SER A 281 -0.80 -2.69 -6.24
N ALA A 282 -2.05 -2.40 -6.58
CA ALA A 282 -2.41 -1.17 -7.27
C ALA A 282 -2.16 0.08 -6.40
N VAL A 283 -2.54 0.02 -5.13
CA VAL A 283 -2.38 1.11 -4.18
C VAL A 283 -0.90 1.41 -3.90
N GLU A 284 -0.03 0.40 -3.78
CA GLU A 284 1.41 0.64 -3.58
C GLU A 284 2.01 1.48 -4.70
N ARG A 285 1.60 1.26 -5.94
CA ARG A 285 2.13 1.91 -7.14
C ARG A 285 1.48 3.27 -7.44
N ALA A 286 0.36 3.59 -6.80
CA ALA A 286 -0.40 4.83 -7.03
C ALA A 286 0.01 5.96 -6.08
N ASP A 287 -0.25 7.20 -6.48
CA ASP A 287 -0.26 8.39 -5.62
C ASP A 287 -1.64 8.58 -5.01
N ILE A 288 -2.68 8.37 -5.83
CA ILE A 288 -4.09 8.60 -5.49
C ILE A 288 -4.88 7.31 -5.69
N ALA A 289 -5.70 6.96 -4.73
CA ALA A 289 -6.68 5.88 -4.84
C ALA A 289 -8.09 6.47 -5.02
N VAL A 290 -8.78 6.08 -6.08
CA VAL A 290 -10.19 6.41 -6.30
C VAL A 290 -11.03 5.20 -5.90
N LEU A 291 -11.67 5.29 -4.75
CA LEU A 291 -12.57 4.26 -4.23
C LEU A 291 -13.94 4.38 -4.88
N ILE A 292 -14.33 3.37 -5.64
CA ILE A 292 -15.63 3.32 -6.28
C ILE A 292 -16.64 2.58 -5.40
N ILE A 293 -17.73 3.26 -5.07
CA ILE A 293 -18.86 2.71 -4.32
C ILE A 293 -20.10 2.67 -5.24
N GLY A 294 -20.83 1.58 -5.26
CA GLY A 294 -22.10 1.49 -6.02
C GLY A 294 -23.23 2.20 -5.29
N ALA A 295 -23.91 3.15 -5.93
CA ALA A 295 -25.01 3.90 -5.31
C ALA A 295 -26.18 3.00 -4.89
N VAL A 296 -26.48 1.94 -5.65
CA VAL A 296 -27.61 1.04 -5.37
C VAL A 296 -27.36 0.22 -4.09
N GLU A 297 -26.15 -0.27 -3.88
CA GLU A 297 -25.78 -1.07 -2.70
C GLU A 297 -25.43 -0.19 -1.49
N GLY A 298 -24.99 1.04 -1.75
CA GLY A 298 -24.45 1.93 -0.74
C GLY A 298 -23.06 1.47 -0.23
N VAL A 299 -22.57 2.16 0.80
CA VAL A 299 -21.27 1.86 1.44
C VAL A 299 -21.41 0.67 2.38
N THR A 300 -20.41 -0.23 2.37
CA THR A 300 -20.38 -1.48 3.14
C THR A 300 -19.06 -1.64 3.91
N GLU A 301 -18.99 -2.62 4.82
CA GLU A 301 -17.74 -2.97 5.52
C GLU A 301 -16.63 -3.41 4.57
N GLN A 302 -16.96 -4.05 3.44
CA GLN A 302 -15.98 -4.42 2.44
C GLN A 302 -15.35 -3.19 1.77
N ASP A 303 -16.15 -2.14 1.54
CA ASP A 303 -15.62 -0.85 1.06
C ASP A 303 -14.69 -0.22 2.11
N ALA A 304 -14.99 -0.36 3.40
CA ALA A 304 -14.13 0.11 4.49
C ALA A 304 -12.80 -0.65 4.54
N LYS A 305 -12.78 -1.97 4.32
CA LYS A 305 -11.54 -2.76 4.22
C LYS A 305 -10.67 -2.27 3.06
N ILE A 306 -11.26 -2.08 1.88
CA ILE A 306 -10.56 -1.59 0.69
C ILE A 306 -10.02 -0.17 0.91
N ALA A 307 -10.84 0.71 1.48
CA ALA A 307 -10.45 2.07 1.83
C ALA A 307 -9.30 2.10 2.84
N GLY A 308 -9.34 1.20 3.82
CA GLY A 308 -8.31 1.04 4.84
C GLY A 308 -6.93 0.75 4.24
N ILE A 309 -6.84 -0.04 3.18
CA ILE A 309 -5.58 -0.31 2.49
C ILE A 309 -4.96 0.99 1.97
N ALA A 310 -5.74 1.85 1.32
CA ALA A 310 -5.24 3.12 0.81
C ALA A 310 -4.86 4.09 1.93
N HIS A 311 -5.64 4.13 3.01
CA HIS A 311 -5.37 4.94 4.19
C HIS A 311 -4.07 4.53 4.89
N ASP A 312 -3.91 3.24 5.18
CA ASP A 312 -2.72 2.69 5.86
C ASP A 312 -1.43 2.92 5.05
N ARG A 313 -1.54 2.89 3.72
CA ARG A 313 -0.43 3.20 2.80
C ARG A 313 -0.16 4.70 2.65
N GLY A 314 -0.97 5.54 3.28
CA GLY A 314 -0.82 6.99 3.25
C GLY A 314 -1.10 7.59 1.87
N LYS A 315 -1.95 6.95 1.08
CA LYS A 315 -2.33 7.46 -0.24
C LYS A 315 -3.42 8.50 -0.12
N ALA A 316 -3.45 9.45 -1.05
CA ALA A 316 -4.59 10.34 -1.19
C ALA A 316 -5.82 9.55 -1.66
N VAL A 317 -7.02 9.92 -1.21
CA VAL A 317 -8.24 9.16 -1.48
C VAL A 317 -9.37 10.05 -1.96
N ILE A 318 -9.99 9.63 -3.06
CA ILE A 318 -11.23 10.17 -3.59
C ILE A 318 -12.29 9.07 -3.51
N ILE A 319 -13.46 9.36 -2.99
CA ILE A 319 -14.60 8.44 -2.94
C ILE A 319 -15.56 8.83 -4.06
N ALA A 320 -15.72 7.96 -5.06
CA ALA A 320 -16.63 8.17 -6.17
C ALA A 320 -17.83 7.22 -6.08
N VAL A 321 -19.00 7.79 -5.80
CA VAL A 321 -20.26 7.04 -5.77
C VAL A 321 -20.78 6.94 -7.20
N ASN A 322 -20.63 5.75 -7.79
CA ASN A 322 -21.01 5.43 -9.17
C ASN A 322 -22.41 4.85 -9.26
N LYS A 323 -22.96 4.75 -10.48
CA LYS A 323 -24.35 4.38 -10.78
C LYS A 323 -25.34 5.37 -10.16
N TRP A 324 -24.96 6.64 -10.08
CA TRP A 324 -25.79 7.69 -9.50
C TRP A 324 -27.06 7.96 -10.31
N ASP A 325 -27.10 7.54 -11.56
CA ASP A 325 -28.26 7.57 -12.45
C ASP A 325 -29.34 6.51 -12.09
N ALA A 326 -28.95 5.45 -11.40
CA ALA A 326 -29.80 4.29 -11.11
C ALA A 326 -30.65 4.44 -9.84
N ILE A 327 -30.50 5.54 -9.09
CA ILE A 327 -31.29 5.76 -7.85
C ILE A 327 -32.24 6.93 -8.01
N GLU A 328 -33.38 6.85 -7.30
CA GLU A 328 -34.29 7.97 -7.11
C GLU A 328 -33.65 9.02 -6.20
N LYS A 329 -33.81 10.29 -6.53
CA LYS A 329 -33.15 11.41 -5.86
C LYS A 329 -34.15 12.46 -5.42
N ASP A 330 -33.96 12.90 -4.20
CA ASP A 330 -34.58 14.09 -3.65
C ASP A 330 -33.51 15.10 -3.19
N ASN A 331 -33.94 16.18 -2.56
CA ASN A 331 -33.04 17.23 -2.09
C ASN A 331 -32.13 16.79 -0.93
N GLN A 332 -32.41 15.67 -0.28
CA GLN A 332 -31.65 15.16 0.88
C GLN A 332 -30.74 13.98 0.53
N THR A 333 -30.98 13.30 -0.59
CA THR A 333 -30.29 12.07 -1.00
C THR A 333 -28.77 12.20 -0.94
N VAL A 334 -28.19 13.26 -1.48
CA VAL A 334 -26.73 13.50 -1.45
C VAL A 334 -26.22 13.63 -0.01
N LYS A 335 -26.96 14.34 0.85
CA LYS A 335 -26.59 14.54 2.25
C LYS A 335 -26.63 13.23 3.04
N GLU A 336 -27.66 12.43 2.84
CA GLU A 336 -27.80 11.13 3.50
C GLU A 336 -26.71 10.14 3.08
N TYR A 337 -26.40 10.06 1.78
CA TYR A 337 -25.30 9.25 1.28
C TYR A 337 -23.95 9.71 1.86
N THR A 338 -23.70 11.01 1.85
CA THR A 338 -22.48 11.58 2.41
C THR A 338 -22.36 11.22 3.90
N GLN A 339 -23.44 11.35 4.66
CA GLN A 339 -23.45 11.04 6.08
C GLN A 339 -23.16 9.55 6.35
N LYS A 340 -23.81 8.65 5.60
CA LYS A 340 -23.55 7.20 5.71
C LYS A 340 -22.08 6.85 5.38
N ILE A 341 -21.54 7.43 4.30
CA ILE A 341 -20.15 7.22 3.92
C ILE A 341 -19.20 7.71 5.03
N ARG A 342 -19.44 8.91 5.58
CA ARG A 342 -18.63 9.47 6.68
C ARG A 342 -18.74 8.64 7.95
N GLN A 343 -19.86 7.99 8.20
CA GLN A 343 -20.05 7.11 9.35
C GLN A 343 -19.28 5.80 9.20
N VAL A 344 -19.37 5.13 8.05
CA VAL A 344 -18.68 3.85 7.78
C VAL A 344 -17.17 4.08 7.60
N LEU A 345 -16.78 5.15 6.90
CA LEU A 345 -15.38 5.52 6.65
C LEU A 345 -14.90 6.63 7.60
N SER A 346 -15.24 6.52 8.88
CA SER A 346 -14.95 7.54 9.90
C SER A 346 -13.45 7.79 10.13
N PHE A 347 -12.61 6.83 9.76
CA PHE A 347 -11.14 6.93 9.85
C PHE A 347 -10.52 7.78 8.74
N MET A 348 -11.27 8.14 7.68
CA MET A 348 -10.80 9.01 6.60
C MET A 348 -11.75 10.20 6.33
N PRO A 349 -11.94 11.08 7.30
CA PRO A 349 -12.83 12.24 7.15
C PRO A 349 -12.33 13.23 6.09
N TYR A 350 -11.05 13.15 5.72
CA TYR A 350 -10.39 14.02 4.74
C TYR A 350 -10.73 13.66 3.28
N ALA A 351 -11.23 12.44 2.99
CA ALA A 351 -11.44 11.98 1.63
C ALA A 351 -12.53 12.83 0.94
N GLU A 352 -12.27 13.24 -0.30
CA GLU A 352 -13.25 13.96 -1.12
C GLU A 352 -14.32 12.99 -1.62
N ILE A 353 -15.58 13.41 -1.60
CA ILE A 353 -16.71 12.59 -2.06
C ILE A 353 -17.34 13.20 -3.30
N MET A 354 -17.50 12.40 -4.34
CA MET A 354 -18.19 12.80 -5.57
C MET A 354 -19.19 11.76 -6.02
N PHE A 355 -20.22 12.20 -6.75
CA PHE A 355 -21.30 11.38 -7.26
C PHE A 355 -21.24 11.38 -8.78
N ILE A 356 -21.06 10.20 -9.39
CA ILE A 356 -20.81 10.03 -10.82
C ILE A 356 -21.71 8.95 -11.44
N SER A 357 -21.80 8.96 -12.76
CA SER A 357 -22.33 7.85 -13.52
C SER A 357 -21.43 7.52 -14.69
N ALA A 358 -20.87 6.32 -14.71
CA ALA A 358 -20.09 5.82 -15.83
C ALA A 358 -20.95 5.59 -17.09
N VAL A 359 -22.25 5.28 -16.91
CA VAL A 359 -23.16 5.01 -18.03
C VAL A 359 -23.57 6.31 -18.73
N SER A 360 -24.07 7.28 -17.98
CA SER A 360 -24.49 8.57 -18.55
C SER A 360 -23.34 9.55 -18.79
N GLY A 361 -22.16 9.32 -18.23
CA GLY A 361 -21.04 10.28 -18.24
C GLY A 361 -21.17 11.42 -17.24
N GLN A 362 -22.22 11.41 -16.42
CA GLN A 362 -22.51 12.49 -15.48
C GLN A 362 -21.32 12.69 -14.51
N ARG A 363 -20.75 13.89 -14.52
CA ARG A 363 -19.64 14.34 -13.67
C ARG A 363 -18.37 13.49 -13.76
N LEU A 364 -18.26 12.55 -14.71
CA LEU A 364 -17.10 11.68 -14.80
C LEU A 364 -15.83 12.45 -15.15
N MET A 365 -15.91 13.41 -16.07
CA MET A 365 -14.74 14.22 -16.46
C MET A 365 -14.28 15.18 -15.35
N LYS A 366 -15.17 15.54 -14.42
CA LYS A 366 -14.79 16.30 -13.22
C LYS A 366 -13.88 15.50 -12.26
N LEU A 367 -13.77 14.19 -12.46
CA LEU A 367 -12.84 13.37 -11.69
C LEU A 367 -11.39 13.84 -11.90
N TYR A 368 -11.02 14.30 -13.08
CA TYR A 368 -9.67 14.85 -13.34
C TYR A 368 -9.41 16.11 -12.53
N ASP A 369 -10.38 17.03 -12.46
CA ASP A 369 -10.25 18.26 -11.66
C ASP A 369 -10.06 17.92 -10.16
N VAL A 370 -10.80 16.91 -9.67
CA VAL A 370 -10.67 16.45 -8.27
C VAL A 370 -9.34 15.75 -8.04
N ILE A 371 -8.87 14.92 -8.99
CA ILE A 371 -7.54 14.27 -8.93
C ILE A 371 -6.45 15.32 -8.85
N ASP A 372 -6.52 16.36 -9.68
CA ASP A 372 -5.54 17.44 -9.69
C ASP A 372 -5.49 18.19 -8.36
N ALA A 373 -6.66 18.62 -7.85
CA ALA A 373 -6.75 19.32 -6.58
C ALA A 373 -6.24 18.46 -5.39
N VAL A 374 -6.56 17.18 -5.39
CA VAL A 374 -6.11 16.24 -4.37
C VAL A 374 -4.61 15.98 -4.48
N ASN A 375 -4.05 15.89 -5.70
CA ASN A 375 -2.61 15.74 -5.91
C ASN A 375 -1.83 16.97 -5.45
N GLU A 376 -2.35 18.17 -5.70
CA GLU A 376 -1.78 19.42 -5.20
C GLU A 376 -1.72 19.42 -3.67
N ASN A 377 -2.82 19.07 -3.00
CA ASN A 377 -2.86 18.94 -1.54
C ASN A 377 -1.90 17.87 -1.02
N HIS A 378 -1.81 16.73 -1.72
CA HIS A 378 -0.93 15.62 -1.35
C HIS A 378 0.55 15.96 -1.47
N SER A 379 0.89 16.86 -2.38
CA SER A 379 2.26 17.35 -2.63
C SER A 379 2.58 18.66 -1.92
N MET A 380 1.60 19.25 -1.23
CA MET A 380 1.74 20.58 -0.62
C MET A 380 2.83 20.63 0.44
N ARG A 381 3.68 21.65 0.34
CA ARG A 381 4.64 22.04 1.39
C ARG A 381 4.20 23.33 2.04
N VAL A 382 4.10 23.29 3.36
CA VAL A 382 3.77 24.46 4.16
C VAL A 382 5.03 25.13 4.70
N ALA A 383 5.01 26.46 4.76
CA ALA A 383 6.13 27.21 5.32
C ALA A 383 6.23 26.93 6.83
N THR A 384 7.42 26.58 7.30
CA THR A 384 7.66 26.22 8.70
C THR A 384 7.26 27.30 9.69
N GLY A 385 7.47 28.58 9.33
CA GLY A 385 7.06 29.72 10.16
C GLY A 385 5.55 29.75 10.39
N VAL A 386 4.76 29.69 9.31
CA VAL A 386 3.29 29.67 9.36
C VAL A 386 2.78 28.43 10.12
N LEU A 387 3.39 27.26 9.90
CA LEU A 387 3.02 26.05 10.63
C LEU A 387 3.20 26.21 12.14
N ASN A 388 4.32 26.81 12.59
CA ASN A 388 4.57 27.04 14.02
C ASN A 388 3.69 28.13 14.61
N GLU A 389 3.29 29.17 13.86
CA GLU A 389 2.31 30.15 14.29
C GLU A 389 0.96 29.49 14.57
N ILE A 390 0.47 28.64 13.65
CA ILE A 390 -0.80 27.90 13.83
C ILE A 390 -0.75 26.97 15.03
N VAL A 391 0.34 26.22 15.21
CA VAL A 391 0.50 25.33 16.37
C VAL A 391 0.55 26.13 17.66
N THR A 392 1.19 27.30 17.67
CA THR A 392 1.26 28.18 18.85
C THR A 392 -0.13 28.75 19.19
N GLU A 393 -0.89 29.18 18.20
CA GLU A 393 -2.27 29.65 18.39
C GLU A 393 -3.17 28.49 18.87
N ALA A 394 -3.04 27.32 18.30
CA ALA A 394 -3.78 26.13 18.74
C ALA A 394 -3.51 25.79 20.21
N VAL A 395 -2.25 25.83 20.62
CA VAL A 395 -1.84 25.62 22.03
C VAL A 395 -2.40 26.71 22.95
N ALA A 396 -2.49 27.94 22.49
CA ALA A 396 -3.06 29.04 23.26
C ALA A 396 -4.59 28.89 23.42
N LEU A 397 -5.29 28.48 22.37
CA LEU A 397 -6.73 28.23 22.38
C LEU A 397 -7.13 27.04 23.26
N GLN A 398 -6.43 25.95 23.12
CA GLN A 398 -6.66 24.74 23.92
C GLN A 398 -5.35 24.24 24.49
N GLN A 399 -5.17 24.47 25.78
CA GLN A 399 -3.94 24.09 26.46
C GLN A 399 -3.74 22.57 26.45
N PRO A 400 -2.47 22.12 26.26
CA PRO A 400 -2.14 20.71 26.27
C PRO A 400 -2.49 20.05 27.61
N PRO A 401 -2.79 18.74 27.58
CA PRO A 401 -3.04 17.98 28.79
C PRO A 401 -1.81 17.95 29.70
N SER A 402 -2.05 17.79 31.01
CA SER A 402 -1.01 17.58 32.00
C SER A 402 -1.21 16.23 32.66
N ASP A 403 -0.14 15.48 32.89
CA ASP A 403 -0.13 14.25 33.68
C ASP A 403 0.89 14.36 34.80
N LYS A 404 0.49 13.97 36.03
CA LYS A 404 1.32 13.97 37.24
C LYS A 404 2.11 15.24 37.46
N GLY A 405 1.48 16.40 37.19
CA GLY A 405 2.08 17.72 37.37
C GLY A 405 3.05 18.14 36.26
N LYS A 406 3.28 17.29 35.25
CA LYS A 406 4.04 17.65 34.04
C LYS A 406 3.07 18.09 32.96
N ARG A 407 3.36 19.23 32.31
CA ARG A 407 2.61 19.73 31.15
C ARG A 407 3.36 19.46 29.88
N LEU A 408 2.65 19.04 28.85
CA LEU A 408 3.19 18.93 27.49
C LEU A 408 3.65 20.32 27.01
N ARG A 409 4.86 20.39 26.49
CA ARG A 409 5.41 21.56 25.79
C ARG A 409 5.73 21.17 24.36
N ILE A 410 5.21 21.90 23.39
CA ILE A 410 5.58 21.79 21.98
C ILE A 410 6.64 22.85 21.72
N TYR A 411 7.83 22.43 21.30
CA TYR A 411 8.94 23.34 21.02
C TYR A 411 8.94 23.83 19.58
N TYR A 412 8.61 22.90 18.66
CA TYR A 412 8.76 23.14 17.25
C TYR A 412 8.02 22.06 16.43
N THR A 413 7.48 22.47 15.29
CA THR A 413 6.83 21.56 14.33
C THR A 413 7.41 21.81 12.94
N THR A 414 7.71 20.76 12.20
CA THR A 414 8.23 20.87 10.83
C THR A 414 7.59 19.82 9.92
N GLN A 415 7.44 20.16 8.65
CA GLN A 415 7.05 19.21 7.62
C GLN A 415 8.30 18.57 7.03
N VAL A 416 8.40 17.26 7.11
CA VAL A 416 9.57 16.49 6.66
C VAL A 416 9.36 15.81 5.31
N ALA A 417 8.11 15.49 4.94
CA ALA A 417 7.80 14.83 3.68
C ALA A 417 6.46 15.29 3.09
N VAL A 418 6.26 14.97 1.82
CA VAL A 418 5.01 15.06 1.07
C VAL A 418 4.64 13.68 0.54
N LYS A 419 3.41 13.52 0.08
CA LYS A 419 2.88 12.25 -0.48
C LYS A 419 3.01 11.03 0.45
N PRO A 420 2.44 11.08 1.69
CA PRO A 420 1.56 12.11 2.25
C PRO A 420 2.32 13.22 2.98
N PRO A 421 1.69 14.38 3.21
CA PRO A 421 2.24 15.42 4.09
C PRO A 421 2.53 14.85 5.46
N THR A 422 3.79 14.94 5.89
CA THR A 422 4.29 14.31 7.11
C THR A 422 4.95 15.34 7.99
N PHE A 423 4.54 15.41 9.24
CA PHE A 423 4.96 16.41 10.21
C PHE A 423 5.67 15.75 11.39
N VAL A 424 6.70 16.40 11.90
CA VAL A 424 7.37 16.05 13.14
C VAL A 424 7.13 17.14 14.17
N ILE A 425 6.61 16.76 15.32
CA ILE A 425 6.35 17.65 16.46
C ILE A 425 7.38 17.33 17.55
N PHE A 426 8.22 18.32 17.89
CA PHE A 426 9.20 18.18 18.96
C PHE A 426 8.62 18.65 20.27
N VAL A 427 8.66 17.77 21.28
CA VAL A 427 8.05 17.97 22.60
C VAL A 427 9.04 17.69 23.72
N ASN A 428 8.69 18.09 24.96
CA ASN A 428 9.47 17.78 26.16
C ASN A 428 9.33 16.32 26.60
N ASP A 429 8.17 15.69 26.37
CA ASP A 429 7.88 14.33 26.76
C ASP A 429 6.80 13.78 25.83
N LYS A 430 7.10 12.72 25.05
CA LYS A 430 6.19 12.15 24.07
C LYS A 430 4.99 11.45 24.68
N GLU A 431 5.13 10.91 25.91
CA GLU A 431 4.04 10.23 26.62
C GLU A 431 2.90 11.19 27.01
N LEU A 432 3.20 12.50 27.09
CA LEU A 432 2.20 13.54 27.35
C LEU A 432 1.37 13.90 26.10
N MET A 433 1.80 13.50 24.89
CA MET A 433 1.05 13.75 23.66
C MET A 433 -0.06 12.70 23.49
N HIS A 434 -1.19 12.93 24.12
CA HIS A 434 -2.36 12.07 23.94
C HIS A 434 -2.91 12.16 22.52
N PHE A 435 -3.45 11.05 22.03
CA PHE A 435 -4.02 10.94 20.68
C PHE A 435 -5.09 12.02 20.40
N SER A 436 -5.94 12.31 21.37
CA SER A 436 -6.98 13.35 21.23
C SER A 436 -6.41 14.74 20.99
N TYR A 437 -5.27 15.07 21.64
CA TYR A 437 -4.62 16.36 21.44
C TYR A 437 -3.90 16.45 20.09
N LEU A 438 -3.27 15.36 19.67
CA LEU A 438 -2.67 15.26 18.35
C LEU A 438 -3.73 15.46 17.26
N ARG A 439 -4.91 14.85 17.43
CA ARG A 439 -6.04 15.01 16.51
C ARG A 439 -6.58 16.44 16.49
N TYR A 440 -6.60 17.11 17.63
CA TYR A 440 -6.93 18.53 17.69
C TYR A 440 -5.96 19.37 16.87
N LEU A 441 -4.65 19.16 17.02
CA LEU A 441 -3.63 19.87 16.23
C LEU A 441 -3.76 19.56 14.73
N GLU A 442 -4.02 18.31 14.37
CA GLU A 442 -4.30 17.94 12.99
C GLU A 442 -5.47 18.73 12.41
N ASN A 443 -6.58 18.84 13.17
CA ASN A 443 -7.75 19.59 12.72
C ASN A 443 -7.41 21.07 12.50
N GLN A 444 -6.64 21.70 13.40
CA GLN A 444 -6.22 23.11 13.24
C GLN A 444 -5.35 23.30 11.98
N ILE A 445 -4.45 22.37 11.70
CA ILE A 445 -3.64 22.38 10.47
C ILE A 445 -4.52 22.21 9.23
N ARG A 446 -5.51 21.30 9.27
CA ARG A 446 -6.45 21.09 8.16
C ARG A 446 -7.35 22.30 7.93
N ASP A 447 -7.86 22.91 8.99
CA ASP A 447 -8.73 24.08 8.90
C ASP A 447 -8.01 25.26 8.24
N THR A 448 -6.69 25.36 8.44
CA THR A 448 -5.89 26.45 7.87
C THR A 448 -5.43 26.17 6.45
N PHE A 449 -4.92 24.96 6.18
CA PHE A 449 -4.28 24.64 4.90
C PHE A 449 -5.19 23.83 3.95
N GLY A 450 -6.30 23.29 4.44
CA GLY A 450 -7.21 22.43 3.69
C GLY A 450 -6.80 20.96 3.72
N PHE A 451 -5.82 20.53 2.96
CA PHE A 451 -5.38 19.13 2.83
C PHE A 451 -6.52 18.15 2.52
N VAL A 452 -7.50 18.60 1.74
CA VAL A 452 -8.62 17.75 1.30
C VAL A 452 -8.10 16.61 0.44
N GLY A 453 -8.62 15.42 0.65
CA GLY A 453 -8.28 14.21 -0.10
C GLY A 453 -6.99 13.52 0.35
N THR A 454 -6.19 14.11 1.26
CA THR A 454 -4.92 13.52 1.69
C THR A 454 -4.87 13.24 3.19
N PRO A 455 -4.35 12.07 3.62
CA PRO A 455 -4.04 11.84 5.04
C PRO A 455 -2.84 12.69 5.46
N LEU A 456 -2.79 13.04 6.75
CA LEU A 456 -1.62 13.65 7.36
C LEU A 456 -0.95 12.65 8.29
N LYS A 457 0.39 12.62 8.28
CA LYS A 457 1.18 11.80 9.21
C LYS A 457 1.87 12.69 10.23
N PHE A 458 1.82 12.28 11.49
CA PHE A 458 2.46 12.98 12.58
C PHE A 458 3.37 12.04 13.35
N PHE A 459 4.57 12.55 13.62
CA PHE A 459 5.53 11.90 14.50
C PHE A 459 5.87 12.82 15.64
N VAL A 460 5.81 12.29 16.86
CA VAL A 460 6.14 13.02 18.07
C VAL A 460 7.53 12.60 18.53
N ARG A 461 8.44 13.56 18.70
CA ARG A 461 9.83 13.34 19.12
C ARG A 461 10.16 14.15 20.36
N GLU A 462 10.88 13.54 21.27
CA GLU A 462 11.39 14.24 22.45
C GLU A 462 12.66 15.02 22.09
N ARG A 463 12.69 16.26 22.51
CA ARG A 463 13.92 17.04 22.51
C ARG A 463 14.54 16.93 23.89
N LYS A 464 15.70 16.25 23.99
CA LYS A 464 16.49 16.28 25.20
C LYS A 464 17.08 17.67 25.34
N ASP A 465 16.70 18.40 26.38
CA ASP A 465 17.41 19.63 26.74
C ASP A 465 18.88 19.24 26.98
N LYS A 466 19.78 19.80 26.19
CA LYS A 466 21.21 19.71 26.50
C LYS A 466 21.40 20.42 27.84
N LYS A 467 21.71 19.63 28.89
CA LYS A 467 22.20 20.14 30.16
C LYS A 467 23.53 20.85 29.96
#